data_294dc4238601c91d4f54dbb3a54b7bdf
#
_entry.id   294dc4238601c91d4f54dbb3a54b7bdf
#
_cell.length_a   1.000
_cell.length_b   1.000
_cell.length_c   1.000
_cell.angle_alpha   90.00
_cell.angle_beta   90.00
_cell.angle_gamma   90.00
#
_symmetry.space_group_name_H-M   'P 1'
#
loop_
_entity.id
_entity.type
_entity.pdbx_description
1 polymer ?
#
loop_
_entity_poly.entity_id
_entity_poly.type
_entity_poly.pdbx_seq_one_letter_code
_entity_poly.pdbx_strand_id
1 'polypeptide(L)'
;MFVRLAFAIATHIDPEILIIDEALSVGDGAFSRKSFDRIMDFKDAGKTILFCSHSMYQVEVLCDRVVWLENGSIRKMGNPVEVITEYTELLRMAAPKEESIASTNQLEKENFQNELDEKKVKNIPSIRKVQVSADGVLGKVHKINSEKSNLEVSVIFDVGEGVPLASVAVAISRGDGRIITSAGSVNDGVALTTNDSGQGVAKILFPKLPLLRGNYFLDVALLCEKGIHLYENVRQAAEFNVEQKGLERGIVKLPHEWLD
;
A
#
# COMPACT_ATOMS: atom_id res chain seq x y z
N MET A 1 26.08 -4.83 3.61
CA MET A 1 27.06 -3.98 2.89
C MET A 1 27.28 -4.42 1.43
N PHE A 2 27.44 -5.72 1.15
CA PHE A 2 27.71 -6.24 -0.21
C PHE A 2 26.61 -5.93 -1.24
N VAL A 3 25.33 -6.09 -0.88
CA VAL A 3 24.22 -5.84 -1.80
C VAL A 3 24.14 -4.38 -2.25
N ARG A 4 24.43 -3.44 -1.35
CA ARG A 4 24.49 -2.01 -1.70
C ARG A 4 25.60 -1.69 -2.69
N LEU A 5 26.76 -2.30 -2.51
CA LEU A 5 27.90 -2.15 -3.43
C LEU A 5 27.58 -2.75 -4.79
N ALA A 6 27.03 -3.97 -4.81
CA ALA A 6 26.62 -4.63 -6.04
C ALA A 6 25.57 -3.82 -6.83
N PHE A 7 24.54 -3.31 -6.14
CA PHE A 7 23.53 -2.45 -6.76
C PHE A 7 24.14 -1.14 -7.28
N ALA A 8 24.98 -0.48 -6.50
CA ALA A 8 25.65 0.75 -6.93
C ALA A 8 26.51 0.53 -8.18
N ILE A 9 27.25 -0.58 -8.26
CA ILE A 9 28.05 -0.95 -9.44
C ILE A 9 27.13 -1.21 -10.62
N ALA A 10 26.12 -2.06 -10.48
CA ALA A 10 25.20 -2.44 -11.55
C ALA A 10 24.48 -1.21 -12.15
N THR A 11 24.10 -0.25 -11.31
CA THR A 11 23.39 0.97 -11.75
C THR A 11 24.32 2.07 -12.27
N HIS A 12 25.61 1.99 -12.01
CA HIS A 12 26.59 2.98 -12.51
C HIS A 12 27.05 2.69 -13.95
N ILE A 13 26.92 1.42 -14.39
CA ILE A 13 27.38 0.97 -15.71
C ILE A 13 26.43 1.37 -16.85
N ASP A 14 25.25 1.94 -16.54
CA ASP A 14 24.18 2.27 -17.50
C ASP A 14 23.82 1.09 -18.44
N PRO A 15 23.31 -0.02 -17.90
CA PRO A 15 23.04 -1.23 -18.67
C PRO A 15 21.87 -1.04 -19.65
N GLU A 16 21.88 -1.75 -20.77
CA GLU A 16 20.71 -1.85 -21.68
C GLU A 16 19.65 -2.80 -21.11
N ILE A 17 20.09 -3.84 -20.37
CA ILE A 17 19.21 -4.84 -19.74
C ILE A 17 19.59 -4.92 -18.26
N LEU A 18 18.64 -4.67 -17.37
CA LEU A 18 18.81 -4.76 -15.94
C LEU A 18 17.95 -5.92 -15.39
N ILE A 19 18.61 -6.86 -14.69
CA ILE A 19 17.92 -7.97 -14.02
C ILE A 19 17.98 -7.72 -12.52
N ILE A 20 16.81 -7.69 -11.88
CA ILE A 20 16.67 -7.42 -10.45
C ILE A 20 15.93 -8.60 -9.82
N ASP A 21 16.55 -9.21 -8.80
CA ASP A 21 16.00 -10.31 -8.04
C ASP A 21 15.98 -9.93 -6.55
N GLU A 22 14.79 -9.60 -6.03
CA GLU A 22 14.49 -9.23 -4.62
C GLU A 22 15.40 -8.17 -3.96
N ALA A 23 16.35 -7.59 -4.72
CA ALA A 23 17.40 -6.72 -4.20
C ALA A 23 16.91 -5.39 -3.58
N LEU A 24 15.65 -5.02 -3.80
CA LEU A 24 15.07 -3.77 -3.29
C LEU A 24 14.66 -3.85 -1.83
N SER A 25 14.51 -5.05 -1.29
CA SER A 25 14.10 -5.28 0.10
C SER A 25 15.28 -5.24 1.09
N VAL A 26 16.52 -5.15 0.59
CA VAL A 26 17.73 -5.26 1.41
C VAL A 26 18.35 -3.89 1.68
N GLY A 27 18.31 -3.44 2.93
CA GLY A 27 18.97 -2.23 3.37
C GLY A 27 18.09 -1.35 4.27
N ASP A 28 18.59 -0.14 4.60
CA ASP A 28 17.77 0.88 5.25
C ASP A 28 16.80 1.52 4.24
N GLY A 29 15.71 2.11 4.75
CA GLY A 29 14.67 2.72 3.91
C GLY A 29 15.20 3.81 2.95
N ALA A 30 16.27 4.51 3.34
CA ALA A 30 16.88 5.53 2.48
C ALA A 30 17.61 4.91 1.27
N PHE A 31 18.25 3.76 1.45
CA PHE A 31 18.89 3.04 0.35
C PHE A 31 17.85 2.39 -0.56
N SER A 32 16.84 1.74 0.02
CA SER A 32 15.73 1.12 -0.73
C SER A 32 15.05 2.15 -1.63
N ARG A 33 14.80 3.36 -1.12
CA ARG A 33 14.26 4.47 -1.90
C ARG A 33 15.16 4.88 -3.06
N LYS A 34 16.45 5.18 -2.79
CA LYS A 34 17.40 5.58 -3.85
C LYS A 34 17.53 4.50 -4.92
N SER A 35 17.49 3.23 -4.52
CA SER A 35 17.52 2.10 -5.45
C SER A 35 16.28 2.08 -6.33
N PHE A 36 15.11 2.30 -5.73
CA PHE A 36 13.86 2.35 -6.46
C PHE A 36 13.80 3.54 -7.43
N ASP A 37 14.18 4.74 -6.98
CA ASP A 37 14.25 5.94 -7.83
C ASP A 37 15.17 5.69 -9.04
N ARG A 38 16.32 5.04 -8.81
CA ARG A 38 17.26 4.73 -9.89
C ARG A 38 16.68 3.72 -10.90
N ILE A 39 15.89 2.74 -10.45
CA ILE A 39 15.19 1.80 -11.33
C ILE A 39 14.13 2.53 -12.16
N MET A 40 13.42 3.47 -11.55
CA MET A 40 12.47 4.31 -12.30
C MET A 40 13.16 5.15 -13.36
N ASP A 41 14.34 5.73 -13.07
CA ASP A 41 15.13 6.45 -14.07
C ASP A 41 15.49 5.55 -15.27
N PHE A 42 15.85 4.28 -15.04
CA PHE A 42 16.12 3.32 -16.13
C PHE A 42 14.86 2.98 -16.92
N LYS A 43 13.72 2.81 -16.23
CA LYS A 43 12.42 2.59 -16.89
C LYS A 43 12.07 3.78 -17.79
N ASP A 44 12.17 5.00 -17.26
CA ASP A 44 11.86 6.23 -17.98
C ASP A 44 12.83 6.48 -19.15
N ALA A 45 14.08 6.00 -19.02
CA ALA A 45 15.06 6.00 -20.11
C ALA A 45 14.83 4.89 -21.16
N GLY A 46 13.77 4.08 -21.03
CA GLY A 46 13.39 3.03 -21.97
C GLY A 46 14.29 1.79 -21.91
N LYS A 47 15.03 1.57 -20.81
CA LYS A 47 15.86 0.36 -20.63
C LYS A 47 14.97 -0.87 -20.40
N THR A 48 15.48 -2.04 -20.77
CA THR A 48 14.79 -3.30 -20.49
C THR A 48 15.07 -3.75 -19.06
N ILE A 49 14.00 -3.94 -18.27
CA ILE A 49 14.11 -4.37 -16.88
C ILE A 49 13.38 -5.70 -16.69
N LEU A 50 14.09 -6.70 -16.20
CA LEU A 50 13.52 -7.96 -15.72
C LEU A 50 13.50 -7.91 -14.20
N PHE A 51 12.30 -7.85 -13.61
CA PHE A 51 12.09 -7.63 -12.18
C PHE A 51 11.39 -8.81 -11.52
N CYS A 52 12.04 -9.44 -10.55
CA CYS A 52 11.45 -10.44 -9.67
C CYS A 52 11.23 -9.84 -8.29
N SER A 53 10.00 -9.93 -7.77
CA SER A 53 9.64 -9.47 -6.44
C SER A 53 8.45 -10.24 -5.88
N HIS A 54 8.41 -10.39 -4.57
CA HIS A 54 7.22 -10.85 -3.84
C HIS A 54 6.25 -9.69 -3.52
N SER A 55 6.65 -8.44 -3.71
CA SER A 55 5.78 -7.27 -3.54
C SER A 55 4.92 -7.04 -4.79
N MET A 56 3.68 -7.50 -4.75
CA MET A 56 2.73 -7.34 -5.86
C MET A 56 2.53 -5.87 -6.23
N TYR A 57 2.56 -4.98 -5.25
CA TYR A 57 2.47 -3.55 -5.46
C TYR A 57 3.64 -3.00 -6.30
N GLN A 58 4.88 -3.41 -5.99
CA GLN A 58 6.04 -2.99 -6.78
C GLN A 58 5.98 -3.55 -8.20
N VAL A 59 5.55 -4.80 -8.36
CA VAL A 59 5.38 -5.43 -9.67
C VAL A 59 4.32 -4.69 -10.49
N GLU A 60 3.20 -4.30 -9.89
CA GLU A 60 2.13 -3.57 -10.57
C GLU A 60 2.58 -2.20 -11.06
N VAL A 61 3.38 -1.49 -10.27
CA VAL A 61 3.85 -0.13 -10.59
C VAL A 61 5.02 -0.13 -11.57
N LEU A 62 5.97 -1.06 -11.40
CA LEU A 62 7.20 -1.08 -12.20
C LEU A 62 7.04 -1.76 -13.56
N CYS A 63 6.21 -2.80 -13.64
CA CYS A 63 6.18 -3.69 -14.78
C CYS A 63 5.09 -3.30 -15.78
N ASP A 64 5.41 -3.28 -17.06
CA ASP A 64 4.44 -3.13 -18.15
C ASP A 64 3.77 -4.47 -18.49
N ARG A 65 4.47 -5.59 -18.19
CA ARG A 65 3.99 -6.97 -18.38
C ARG A 65 4.48 -7.84 -17.22
N VAL A 66 3.64 -8.77 -16.79
CA VAL A 66 3.94 -9.73 -15.72
C VAL A 66 3.85 -11.15 -16.25
N VAL A 67 4.77 -11.98 -15.79
CA VAL A 67 4.78 -13.43 -16.03
C VAL A 67 4.59 -14.15 -14.72
N TRP A 68 3.52 -14.91 -14.60
CA TRP A 68 3.29 -15.81 -13.47
C TRP A 68 3.86 -17.19 -13.80
N LEU A 69 4.85 -17.60 -13.02
CA LEU A 69 5.47 -18.91 -13.10
C LEU A 69 4.90 -19.85 -12.03
N GLU A 70 4.57 -21.05 -12.43
CA GLU A 70 4.13 -22.12 -11.53
C GLU A 70 4.80 -23.43 -11.94
N ASN A 71 5.51 -24.07 -11.00
CA ASN A 71 6.24 -25.33 -11.23
C ASN A 71 7.13 -25.30 -12.50
N GLY A 72 7.82 -24.18 -12.73
CA GLY A 72 8.73 -24.02 -13.87
C GLY A 72 8.04 -23.75 -15.21
N SER A 73 6.72 -23.62 -15.25
CA SER A 73 5.94 -23.31 -16.46
C SER A 73 5.24 -21.95 -16.33
N ILE A 74 5.05 -21.29 -17.48
CA ILE A 74 4.27 -20.05 -17.52
C ILE A 74 2.78 -20.42 -17.38
N ARG A 75 2.17 -19.98 -16.28
CA ARG A 75 0.73 -20.13 -16.04
C ARG A 75 -0.07 -19.02 -16.70
N LYS A 76 0.38 -17.80 -16.55
CA LYS A 76 -0.24 -16.60 -17.18
C LYS A 76 0.81 -15.54 -17.46
N MET A 77 0.57 -14.77 -18.51
CA MET A 77 1.38 -13.59 -18.86
C MET A 77 0.48 -12.52 -19.43
N GLY A 78 0.68 -11.27 -19.02
CA GLY A 78 -0.13 -10.17 -19.52
C GLY A 78 -0.02 -8.89 -18.72
N ASN A 79 -1.10 -8.14 -18.69
CA ASN A 79 -1.22 -6.90 -17.92
C ASN A 79 -1.02 -7.17 -16.42
N PRO A 80 -0.23 -6.34 -15.71
CA PRO A 80 0.05 -6.52 -14.29
C PRO A 80 -1.22 -6.67 -13.43
N VAL A 81 -2.20 -5.79 -13.59
CA VAL A 81 -3.43 -5.80 -12.79
C VAL A 81 -4.18 -7.13 -12.93
N GLU A 82 -4.33 -7.63 -14.16
CA GLU A 82 -5.06 -8.88 -14.44
C GLU A 82 -4.34 -10.11 -13.86
N VAL A 83 -3.00 -10.17 -14.06
CA VAL A 83 -2.20 -11.32 -13.62
C VAL A 83 -2.10 -11.35 -12.11
N ILE A 84 -1.86 -10.19 -11.47
CA ILE A 84 -1.73 -10.06 -10.02
C ILE A 84 -3.07 -10.35 -9.32
N THR A 85 -4.18 -9.86 -9.87
CA THR A 85 -5.50 -10.13 -9.32
C THR A 85 -5.78 -11.63 -9.25
N GLU A 86 -5.56 -12.34 -10.35
CA GLU A 86 -5.81 -13.79 -10.42
C GLU A 86 -4.83 -14.57 -9.53
N TYR A 87 -3.56 -14.16 -9.49
CA TYR A 87 -2.55 -14.74 -8.61
C TYR A 87 -2.94 -14.61 -7.12
N THR A 88 -3.34 -13.41 -6.72
CA THR A 88 -3.75 -13.17 -5.32
C THR A 88 -5.06 -13.87 -4.94
N GLU A 89 -5.99 -14.04 -5.87
CA GLU A 89 -7.20 -14.83 -5.66
C GLU A 89 -6.87 -16.31 -5.45
N LEU A 90 -5.95 -16.87 -6.25
CA LEU A 90 -5.52 -18.26 -6.08
C LEU A 90 -4.85 -18.47 -4.72
N LEU A 91 -3.94 -17.60 -4.31
CA LEU A 91 -3.30 -17.68 -3.00
C LEU A 91 -4.32 -17.66 -1.85
N ARG A 92 -5.36 -16.83 -1.96
CA ARG A 92 -6.45 -16.79 -0.96
C ARG A 92 -7.27 -18.10 -0.93
N MET A 93 -7.52 -18.69 -2.09
CA MET A 93 -8.25 -19.98 -2.17
C MET A 93 -7.42 -21.13 -1.61
N ALA A 94 -6.10 -21.07 -1.72
CA ALA A 94 -5.17 -22.08 -1.24
C ALA A 94 -4.86 -21.96 0.25
N ALA A 95 -5.06 -20.79 0.87
CA ALA A 95 -4.82 -20.59 2.29
C ALA A 95 -5.92 -21.25 3.14
N PRO A 96 -5.58 -22.03 4.19
CA PRO A 96 -6.55 -22.54 5.16
C PRO A 96 -7.30 -21.37 5.81
N LYS A 97 -8.61 -21.53 6.04
CA LYS A 97 -9.51 -20.45 6.53
C LYS A 97 -9.10 -19.78 7.86
N GLU A 98 -8.16 -20.35 8.59
CA GLU A 98 -7.70 -19.85 9.90
C GLU A 98 -6.35 -19.12 9.87
N GLU A 99 -5.57 -19.21 8.78
CA GLU A 99 -4.22 -18.61 8.70
C GLU A 99 -4.13 -17.40 7.79
N SER A 100 -5.20 -17.00 7.12
CA SER A 100 -5.18 -15.95 6.09
C SER A 100 -4.84 -14.53 6.61
N ILE A 101 -4.74 -14.33 7.92
CA ILE A 101 -4.40 -13.04 8.54
C ILE A 101 -2.96 -13.02 9.08
N ALA A 102 -2.35 -14.20 9.35
CA ALA A 102 -1.06 -14.29 10.02
C ALA A 102 0.14 -14.44 9.08
N SER A 103 -0.02 -15.13 7.94
CA SER A 103 1.13 -15.56 7.13
C SER A 103 1.76 -14.44 6.29
N THR A 104 0.99 -13.45 5.86
CA THR A 104 1.56 -12.28 5.17
C THR A 104 2.25 -11.31 6.14
N ASN A 105 1.85 -11.36 7.43
CA ASN A 105 2.41 -10.51 8.49
C ASN A 105 3.75 -11.01 9.04
N GLN A 106 4.06 -12.31 8.93
CA GLN A 106 5.30 -12.86 9.49
C GLN A 106 6.50 -12.65 8.54
N LEU A 107 6.31 -12.84 7.24
CA LEU A 107 7.39 -12.64 6.26
C LEU A 107 7.81 -11.17 6.11
N GLU A 108 6.88 -10.22 6.30
CA GLU A 108 7.21 -8.79 6.30
C GLU A 108 7.78 -8.31 7.65
N LYS A 109 7.44 -8.96 8.78
CA LYS A 109 7.96 -8.59 10.10
C LYS A 109 9.35 -9.15 10.40
N GLU A 110 9.68 -10.34 9.93
CA GLU A 110 10.99 -10.96 10.18
C GLU A 110 12.14 -10.25 9.46
N ASN A 111 11.85 -9.58 8.32
CA ASN A 111 12.86 -8.77 7.63
C ASN A 111 13.06 -7.36 8.21
N PHE A 112 12.19 -6.89 9.11
CA PHE A 112 12.28 -5.54 9.70
C PHE A 112 12.79 -5.51 11.15
N GLN A 113 12.89 -6.65 11.85
CA GLN A 113 13.22 -6.68 13.28
C GLN A 113 14.66 -7.02 13.63
N ASN A 114 15.52 -7.36 12.67
CA ASN A 114 16.92 -7.62 12.96
C ASN A 114 17.79 -6.39 12.65
N GLU A 115 18.35 -5.81 13.71
CA GLU A 115 19.42 -4.81 13.73
C GLU A 115 19.02 -3.35 13.41
N LEU A 116 18.26 -2.73 14.26
CA LEU A 116 18.18 -1.27 14.33
C LEU A 116 18.96 -0.74 15.53
N ASP A 117 20.20 -0.29 15.26
CA ASP A 117 20.90 0.68 16.11
C ASP A 117 19.99 1.92 16.29
N GLU A 118 19.59 2.24 17.50
CA GLU A 118 18.65 3.33 17.86
C GLU A 118 19.08 4.74 17.38
N LYS A 119 20.27 4.89 16.86
CA LYS A 119 20.80 6.16 16.33
C LYS A 119 20.58 6.42 14.85
N LYS A 120 20.14 5.42 14.04
CA LYS A 120 19.92 5.56 12.59
C LYS A 120 18.46 5.74 12.17
N VAL A 121 17.52 5.58 13.10
CA VAL A 121 16.06 5.57 12.82
C VAL A 121 15.48 6.98 12.56
N LYS A 122 16.20 8.05 12.82
CA LYS A 122 15.67 9.44 12.78
C LYS A 122 15.34 10.01 11.39
N ASN A 123 15.67 9.29 10.29
CA ASN A 123 15.54 9.86 8.94
C ASN A 123 14.61 9.07 7.99
N ILE A 124 13.79 8.17 8.50
CA ILE A 124 12.81 7.44 7.66
C ILE A 124 11.42 7.98 7.99
N PRO A 125 10.61 8.34 6.97
CA PRO A 125 9.21 8.73 7.20
C PRO A 125 8.45 7.63 7.95
N SER A 126 7.70 8.02 8.97
CA SER A 126 6.95 7.09 9.81
C SER A 126 5.60 7.63 10.25
N ILE A 127 4.65 6.73 10.47
CA ILE A 127 3.32 7.06 10.99
C ILE A 127 3.40 7.14 12.51
N ARG A 128 3.14 8.32 13.05
CA ARG A 128 3.07 8.53 14.52
C ARG A 128 1.76 8.08 15.11
N LYS A 129 0.67 8.38 14.40
CA LYS A 129 -0.67 8.11 14.91
C LYS A 129 -1.69 8.07 13.78
N VAL A 130 -2.57 7.10 13.84
CA VAL A 130 -3.80 7.06 13.05
C VAL A 130 -4.99 7.26 13.98
N GLN A 131 -5.87 8.17 13.63
CA GLN A 131 -7.12 8.42 14.35
C GLN A 131 -8.26 8.26 13.35
N VAL A 132 -9.24 7.46 13.74
CA VAL A 132 -10.44 7.22 12.94
C VAL A 132 -11.65 7.64 13.74
N SER A 133 -12.56 8.38 13.13
CA SER A 133 -13.83 8.73 13.74
C SER A 133 -15.00 8.45 12.79
N ALA A 134 -16.09 7.95 13.35
CA ALA A 134 -17.36 7.82 12.66
C ALA A 134 -18.37 8.79 13.29
N ASP A 135 -18.96 9.67 12.49
CA ASP A 135 -19.88 10.71 12.94
C ASP A 135 -19.35 11.53 14.14
N GLY A 136 -18.04 11.81 14.15
CA GLY A 136 -17.36 12.56 15.21
C GLY A 136 -16.94 11.73 16.42
N VAL A 137 -17.25 10.44 16.50
CA VAL A 137 -16.87 9.55 17.60
C VAL A 137 -15.56 8.85 17.25
N LEU A 138 -14.49 9.14 18.01
CA LEU A 138 -13.18 8.51 17.86
C LEU A 138 -13.19 7.07 18.41
N GLY A 139 -12.51 6.16 17.70
CA GLY A 139 -12.37 4.77 18.15
C GLY A 139 -11.57 3.90 17.18
N LYS A 140 -11.40 2.64 17.55
CA LYS A 140 -10.86 1.58 16.69
C LYS A 140 -11.96 0.69 16.10
N VAL A 141 -13.12 0.65 16.74
CA VAL A 141 -14.28 -0.13 16.31
C VAL A 141 -15.47 0.81 16.21
N HIS A 142 -16.11 0.84 15.03
CA HIS A 142 -17.23 1.74 14.75
C HIS A 142 -18.43 0.99 14.23
N LYS A 143 -19.63 1.55 14.51
CA LYS A 143 -20.87 1.21 13.83
C LYS A 143 -21.20 2.30 12.82
N ILE A 144 -21.43 1.92 11.58
CA ILE A 144 -21.66 2.83 10.47
C ILE A 144 -23.03 2.51 9.86
N ASN A 145 -23.85 3.54 9.67
CA ASN A 145 -25.09 3.42 8.91
C ASN A 145 -24.82 3.73 7.43
N SER A 146 -25.09 2.77 6.55
CA SER A 146 -24.94 2.92 5.11
C SER A 146 -25.59 4.21 4.61
N GLU A 147 -24.88 4.97 3.75
CA GLU A 147 -25.31 6.23 3.12
C GLU A 147 -25.64 7.38 4.09
N LYS A 148 -25.38 7.22 5.37
CA LYS A 148 -25.67 8.25 6.39
C LYS A 148 -24.45 8.67 7.18
N SER A 149 -23.67 7.71 7.62
CA SER A 149 -22.50 7.98 8.46
C SER A 149 -21.33 8.50 7.65
N ASN A 150 -20.60 9.42 8.24
CA ASN A 150 -19.32 9.92 7.76
C ASN A 150 -18.18 9.18 8.45
N LEU A 151 -17.12 8.85 7.70
CA LEU A 151 -15.89 8.28 8.25
C LEU A 151 -14.75 9.27 7.99
N GLU A 152 -14.12 9.75 9.05
CA GLU A 152 -12.95 10.63 8.98
C GLU A 152 -11.71 9.89 9.46
N VAL A 153 -10.61 10.03 8.71
CA VAL A 153 -9.31 9.46 9.04
C VAL A 153 -8.30 10.59 9.14
N SER A 154 -7.57 10.65 10.24
CA SER A 154 -6.46 11.58 10.45
C SER A 154 -5.19 10.80 10.69
N VAL A 155 -4.17 11.06 9.87
CA VAL A 155 -2.87 10.42 9.92
C VAL A 155 -1.82 11.46 10.28
N ILE A 156 -1.17 11.28 11.43
CA ILE A 156 -0.04 12.11 11.87
C ILE A 156 1.22 11.32 11.52
N PHE A 157 2.12 11.95 10.78
CA PHE A 157 3.35 11.32 10.30
C PHE A 157 4.54 12.25 10.43
N ASP A 158 5.73 11.68 10.50
CA ASP A 158 6.99 12.40 10.45
C ASP A 158 7.70 12.12 9.13
N VAL A 159 8.33 13.15 8.58
CA VAL A 159 9.22 13.07 7.42
C VAL A 159 10.63 13.36 7.91
N GLY A 160 11.58 12.47 7.62
CA GLY A 160 12.98 12.69 7.99
C GLY A 160 13.58 13.91 7.32
N GLU A 161 14.64 14.47 7.92
CA GLU A 161 15.35 15.62 7.38
C GLU A 161 15.96 15.31 5.99
N GLY A 162 15.71 16.17 5.01
CA GLY A 162 16.20 15.99 3.64
C GLY A 162 15.42 14.94 2.82
N VAL A 163 14.33 14.40 3.33
CA VAL A 163 13.42 13.51 2.60
C VAL A 163 12.30 14.34 1.97
N PRO A 164 11.96 14.16 0.67
CA PRO A 164 10.79 14.79 0.08
C PRO A 164 9.51 14.45 0.83
N LEU A 165 8.50 15.30 0.69
CA LEU A 165 7.21 15.13 1.34
C LEU A 165 6.62 13.76 1.06
N ALA A 166 6.17 13.09 2.13
CA ALA A 166 5.48 11.82 2.01
C ALA A 166 4.05 12.01 1.50
N SER A 167 3.49 10.95 0.95
CA SER A 167 2.07 10.85 0.60
C SER A 167 1.38 9.83 1.51
N VAL A 168 0.08 10.01 1.70
CA VAL A 168 -0.74 9.11 2.52
C VAL A 168 -1.80 8.48 1.64
N ALA A 169 -1.97 7.17 1.77
CA ALA A 169 -3.07 6.43 1.19
C ALA A 169 -3.88 5.71 2.27
N VAL A 170 -5.18 5.61 2.03
CA VAL A 170 -6.13 4.91 2.90
C VAL A 170 -6.88 3.90 2.04
N ALA A 171 -6.95 2.66 2.50
CA ALA A 171 -7.71 1.61 1.84
C ALA A 171 -8.79 1.06 2.77
N ILE A 172 -9.95 0.76 2.20
CA ILE A 172 -11.03 0.05 2.88
C ILE A 172 -11.08 -1.37 2.33
N SER A 173 -10.99 -2.35 3.20
CA SER A 173 -11.02 -3.77 2.86
C SER A 173 -12.12 -4.52 3.60
N ARG A 174 -12.50 -5.69 3.10
CA ARG A 174 -13.40 -6.64 3.78
C ARG A 174 -12.60 -7.62 4.63
N GLY A 175 -13.33 -8.38 5.47
CA GLY A 175 -12.77 -9.43 6.31
C GLY A 175 -12.04 -10.54 5.54
N ASP A 176 -12.29 -10.70 4.25
CA ASP A 176 -11.57 -11.60 3.35
C ASP A 176 -10.28 -10.97 2.77
N GLY A 177 -9.92 -9.75 3.20
CA GLY A 177 -8.73 -9.03 2.76
C GLY A 177 -8.85 -8.36 1.38
N ARG A 178 -10.02 -8.39 0.73
CA ARG A 178 -10.24 -7.67 -0.54
C ARG A 178 -10.34 -6.17 -0.31
N ILE A 179 -9.50 -5.42 -0.99
CA ILE A 179 -9.64 -3.96 -1.04
C ILE A 179 -10.90 -3.62 -1.84
N ILE A 180 -11.76 -2.82 -1.21
CA ILE A 180 -13.02 -2.35 -1.81
C ILE A 180 -12.80 -1.02 -2.51
N THR A 181 -12.05 -0.14 -1.87
CA THR A 181 -11.70 1.17 -2.38
C THR A 181 -10.44 1.69 -1.70
N SER A 182 -9.77 2.59 -2.36
CA SER A 182 -8.65 3.33 -1.78
C SER A 182 -8.69 4.79 -2.22
N ALA A 183 -8.11 5.65 -1.41
CA ALA A 183 -7.87 7.05 -1.71
C ALA A 183 -6.43 7.38 -1.35
N GLY A 184 -5.80 8.24 -2.14
CA GLY A 184 -4.40 8.59 -1.92
C GLY A 184 -4.12 10.04 -2.27
N SER A 185 -3.38 10.75 -1.41
CA SER A 185 -3.10 12.18 -1.60
C SER A 185 -2.47 12.48 -2.97
N VAL A 186 -1.62 11.59 -3.48
CA VAL A 186 -1.02 11.74 -4.83
C VAL A 186 -2.08 11.60 -5.92
N ASN A 187 -2.89 10.56 -5.86
CA ASN A 187 -3.92 10.30 -6.87
C ASN A 187 -4.98 11.41 -6.93
N ASP A 188 -5.27 11.99 -5.77
CA ASP A 188 -6.24 13.07 -5.63
C ASP A 188 -5.61 14.46 -5.84
N GLY A 189 -4.31 14.54 -6.17
CA GLY A 189 -3.59 15.80 -6.42
C GLY A 189 -3.43 16.66 -5.16
N VAL A 190 -3.49 16.08 -3.97
CA VAL A 190 -3.38 16.77 -2.69
C VAL A 190 -1.92 16.79 -2.23
N ALA A 191 -1.30 17.96 -2.21
CA ALA A 191 0.02 18.15 -1.63
C ALA A 191 -0.10 18.25 -0.10
N LEU A 192 0.52 17.30 0.60
CA LEU A 192 0.63 17.36 2.06
C LEU A 192 1.72 18.35 2.47
N THR A 193 1.62 18.92 3.66
CA THR A 193 2.61 19.84 4.22
C THR A 193 3.09 19.34 5.57
N THR A 194 4.30 19.73 5.93
CA THR A 194 4.89 19.49 7.25
C THR A 194 5.20 20.81 7.93
N ASN A 195 5.22 20.79 9.26
CA ASN A 195 5.75 21.91 10.05
C ASN A 195 7.28 21.89 10.07
N ASP A 196 7.89 22.88 10.74
CA ASP A 196 9.35 23.04 10.83
C ASP A 196 10.06 21.85 11.50
N SER A 197 9.33 21.03 12.27
CA SER A 197 9.87 19.80 12.88
C SER A 197 9.71 18.55 11.98
N GLY A 198 9.26 18.71 10.74
CA GLY A 198 9.06 17.60 9.80
C GLY A 198 7.80 16.78 10.06
N GLN A 199 6.90 17.24 10.94
CA GLN A 199 5.64 16.55 11.22
C GLN A 199 4.53 17.04 10.29
N GLY A 200 3.82 16.12 9.66
CA GLY A 200 2.65 16.37 8.83
C GLY A 200 1.37 15.74 9.37
N VAL A 201 0.25 16.26 8.89
CA VAL A 201 -1.08 15.72 9.17
C VAL A 201 -1.85 15.61 7.86
N ALA A 202 -2.28 14.38 7.54
CA ALA A 202 -3.21 14.14 6.46
C ALA A 202 -4.59 13.83 7.02
N LYS A 203 -5.63 14.47 6.48
CA LYS A 203 -7.03 14.20 6.85
C LYS A 203 -7.83 13.87 5.62
N ILE A 204 -8.62 12.81 5.71
CA ILE A 204 -9.55 12.40 4.65
C ILE A 204 -10.92 12.13 5.26
N LEU A 205 -11.95 12.57 4.55
CA LEU A 205 -13.34 12.35 4.89
C LEU A 205 -14.02 11.52 3.80
N PHE A 206 -14.63 10.42 4.20
CA PHE A 206 -15.57 9.66 3.37
C PHE A 206 -17.00 10.03 3.79
N PRO A 207 -17.66 10.95 3.07
CA PRO A 207 -19.00 11.40 3.44
C PRO A 207 -20.03 10.33 3.08
N LYS A 208 -21.03 10.12 3.94
CA LYS A 208 -22.18 9.25 3.68
C LYS A 208 -21.78 7.91 3.06
N LEU A 209 -20.88 7.20 3.71
CA LEU A 209 -20.22 6.02 3.18
C LEU A 209 -21.20 5.03 2.55
N PRO A 210 -21.15 4.74 1.23
CA PRO A 210 -22.17 3.96 0.52
C PRO A 210 -21.91 2.45 0.58
N LEU A 211 -21.22 1.97 1.62
CA LEU A 211 -20.97 0.54 1.82
C LEU A 211 -22.24 -0.16 2.30
N LEU A 212 -22.46 -1.37 1.80
CA LEU A 212 -23.57 -2.22 2.24
C LEU A 212 -23.18 -3.04 3.48
N ARG A 213 -24.16 -3.72 4.08
CA ARG A 213 -23.99 -4.51 5.31
C ARG A 213 -22.78 -5.43 5.26
N GLY A 214 -21.91 -5.33 6.27
CA GLY A 214 -20.73 -6.17 6.41
C GLY A 214 -19.70 -5.61 7.40
N ASN A 215 -18.64 -6.38 7.60
CA ASN A 215 -17.48 -5.97 8.38
C ASN A 215 -16.37 -5.52 7.44
N TYR A 216 -15.80 -4.38 7.75
CA TYR A 216 -14.76 -3.72 6.96
C TYR A 216 -13.61 -3.30 7.85
N PHE A 217 -12.45 -3.17 7.23
CA PHE A 217 -11.22 -2.74 7.88
C PHE A 217 -10.64 -1.55 7.12
N LEU A 218 -9.95 -0.70 7.84
CA LEU A 218 -9.24 0.45 7.32
C LEU A 218 -7.75 0.22 7.44
N ASP A 219 -7.04 0.31 6.34
CA ASP A 219 -5.59 0.27 6.26
C ASP A 219 -5.06 1.65 5.88
N VAL A 220 -3.90 2.02 6.42
CA VAL A 220 -3.26 3.31 6.15
C VAL A 220 -1.82 3.06 5.72
N ALA A 221 -1.41 3.67 4.62
CA ALA A 221 -0.05 3.59 4.09
C ALA A 221 0.59 4.98 4.01
N LEU A 222 1.86 5.06 4.39
CA LEU A 222 2.73 6.20 4.17
C LEU A 222 3.68 5.86 3.03
N LEU A 223 3.66 6.66 1.97
CA LEU A 223 4.38 6.42 0.74
C LEU A 223 5.27 7.61 0.39
N CYS A 224 6.15 7.45 -0.59
CA CYS A 224 6.93 8.56 -1.12
C CYS A 224 6.04 9.58 -1.85
N GLU A 225 6.59 10.72 -2.22
CA GLU A 225 5.91 11.81 -2.91
C GLU A 225 5.27 11.42 -4.25
N LYS A 226 5.74 10.33 -4.86
CA LYS A 226 5.18 9.76 -6.10
C LYS A 226 4.11 8.69 -5.83
N GLY A 227 3.88 8.32 -4.56
CA GLY A 227 2.94 7.26 -4.19
C GLY A 227 3.40 5.84 -4.53
N ILE A 228 4.68 5.62 -4.83
CA ILE A 228 5.20 4.37 -5.39
C ILE A 228 5.98 3.54 -4.36
N HIS A 229 6.80 4.20 -3.53
CA HIS A 229 7.58 3.52 -2.51
C HIS A 229 6.85 3.57 -1.17
N LEU A 230 6.62 2.40 -0.57
CA LEU A 230 5.99 2.26 0.74
C LEU A 230 7.03 2.45 1.85
N TYR A 231 6.83 3.42 2.73
CA TYR A 231 7.62 3.63 3.93
C TYR A 231 7.09 2.81 5.11
N GLU A 232 5.78 2.92 5.35
CA GLU A 232 5.12 2.24 6.46
C GLU A 232 3.66 1.94 6.13
N ASN A 233 3.14 0.85 6.71
CA ASN A 233 1.74 0.44 6.57
C ASN A 233 1.16 0.07 7.93
N VAL A 234 0.06 0.70 8.29
CA VAL A 234 -0.75 0.35 9.47
C VAL A 234 -1.97 -0.40 8.98
N ARG A 235 -1.94 -1.72 9.11
CA ARG A 235 -3.07 -2.58 8.76
C ARG A 235 -4.10 -2.59 9.87
N GLN A 236 -5.38 -2.65 9.49
CA GLN A 236 -6.52 -2.67 10.41
C GLN A 236 -6.44 -1.55 11.46
N ALA A 237 -6.11 -0.34 11.00
CA ALA A 237 -6.09 0.85 11.85
C ALA A 237 -7.44 1.10 12.53
N ALA A 238 -8.54 0.69 11.87
CA ALA A 238 -9.87 0.61 12.44
C ALA A 238 -10.68 -0.54 11.81
N GLU A 239 -11.66 -1.03 12.57
CA GLU A 239 -12.70 -1.94 12.14
C GLU A 239 -14.04 -1.23 12.18
N PHE A 240 -14.92 -1.48 11.21
CA PHE A 240 -16.26 -0.96 11.25
C PHE A 240 -17.29 -1.93 10.68
N ASN A 241 -18.39 -2.03 11.41
CA ASN A 241 -19.56 -2.78 11.01
C ASN A 241 -20.57 -1.84 10.36
N VAL A 242 -20.96 -2.14 9.12
CA VAL A 242 -21.95 -1.37 8.37
C VAL A 242 -23.33 -2.02 8.52
N GLU A 243 -24.27 -1.24 9.01
CA GLU A 243 -25.69 -1.57 9.09
C GLU A 243 -26.45 -0.86 7.97
N GLN A 244 -27.45 -1.51 7.38
CA GLN A 244 -28.34 -0.94 6.38
C GLN A 244 -29.79 -1.30 6.67
N LYS A 245 -30.71 -0.42 6.31
CA LYS A 245 -32.16 -0.67 6.43
C LYS A 245 -32.73 -1.34 5.19
N GLY A 246 -32.09 -1.17 4.03
CA GLY A 246 -32.52 -1.73 2.75
C GLY A 246 -32.23 -3.21 2.59
N LEU A 247 -32.74 -3.80 1.52
CA LEU A 247 -32.55 -5.20 1.14
C LEU A 247 -31.50 -5.38 0.03
N GLU A 248 -30.82 -4.30 -0.33
CA GLU A 248 -29.78 -4.31 -1.37
C GLU A 248 -28.69 -5.30 -1.01
N ARG A 249 -28.18 -6.00 -2.01
CA ARG A 249 -27.12 -6.98 -1.89
C ARG A 249 -25.88 -6.50 -2.65
N GLY A 250 -24.70 -6.80 -2.11
CA GLY A 250 -23.43 -6.41 -2.70
C GLY A 250 -22.48 -5.84 -1.67
N ILE A 251 -21.59 -4.96 -2.13
CA ILE A 251 -20.55 -4.32 -1.31
C ILE A 251 -20.75 -2.82 -1.22
N VAL A 252 -21.11 -2.20 -2.33
CA VAL A 252 -21.29 -0.75 -2.47
C VAL A 252 -22.66 -0.51 -3.11
N LYS A 253 -23.36 0.48 -2.63
CA LYS A 253 -24.57 0.98 -3.28
C LYS A 253 -24.19 2.06 -4.29
N LEU A 254 -24.38 1.76 -5.56
CA LEU A 254 -24.17 2.75 -6.62
C LEU A 254 -25.40 3.66 -6.73
N PRO A 255 -25.22 4.96 -6.92
CA PRO A 255 -26.29 5.86 -7.28
C PRO A 255 -26.99 5.37 -8.57
N HIS A 256 -28.31 5.29 -8.56
CA HIS A 256 -29.10 4.90 -9.73
C HIS A 256 -30.48 5.53 -9.69
N GLU A 257 -31.08 5.65 -10.87
CA GLU A 257 -32.44 6.11 -11.07
C GLU A 257 -33.20 5.10 -11.93
N TRP A 258 -34.48 4.91 -11.66
CA TRP A 258 -35.36 4.14 -12.51
C TRP A 258 -35.89 5.07 -13.60
N LEU A 259 -35.79 4.64 -14.85
CA LEU A 259 -36.33 5.36 -16.00
C LEU A 259 -37.69 4.73 -16.38
N ASP A 260 -38.66 5.57 -16.70
CA ASP A 260 -39.97 5.15 -17.17
C ASP A 260 -39.95 4.62 -18.61
#